data_f630a44382af9b3905246604fb918d42
#
_entry.id   f630a44382af9b3905246604fb918d42
#
_cell.length_a   1.000
_cell.length_b   1.000
_cell.length_c   1.000
_cell.angle_alpha   90.00
_cell.angle_beta   90.00
_cell.angle_gamma   90.00
#
_symmetry.space_group_name_H-M   'P 1'
#
loop_
_entity.id
_entity.type
_entity.pdbx_description
1 polymer ?
#
loop_
_entity_poly.entity_id
_entity_poly.type
_entity_poly.pdbx_seq_one_letter_code
_entity_poly.pdbx_strand_id
1 'polypeptide(L)'
;MSVDTQKETLEFQTEVKQLLHLMIHSLYSNKEIFLRELVSNSSDACDKLRFEALANDKLYEGDTSLRIRVDFDKDAGTITVTDTGIGMTRDEVVENIGTIAKSGTRQFFESLTGDQAQDTQLIGQFGVGFYSSFIVADRVTLTTRLAGMPVDQGVSWSSSGDGSFTLETVARPERGTTVVLHLREGEEEFLEAYRLRSIIAKYSDHIPLPIEMRKAAEGEGEQPQEYEVVNKASALWTLPRKDVSEEEYKEFYKHVAHDFEDPMKWVHSHVEGAQSYKSLFYIPARAPFDLYDRDSRHGIKLYVRRVFIMDDAEQLMPYYLRFVRGLVDSDDLPLNVSREILQHNKLIDTIRSASIKKVLGLLEGMARDAPEMYATFWKQFGRVLKEGPGEDFANRERIARLLRFASTQTDTDEQAVSLDDYIGRMKEGQEKIYYITADSFAAAKNSPHLQIFRRKGIEVLLLSDRVDEWLVAHLNEYDGKPLASVAKGELDLDKLADKEEQEAARQVEGEYADLVKRMQEVLNDRVNAVRVSQRLTDSPSCLVMGEHDMAVHMQQMLRQAGHEVPVSKPDLEINPAHSLVSRLKDETDESRFASWSNVLLDQAMLAEGGQLDDPVAFVNRLNDLLLEMTK
;
A
#
# COMPACT_ATOMS: atom_id res chain seq x y z
N MET A 1 10.38 24.48 61.95
CA MET A 1 9.81 25.47 61.03
C MET A 1 9.00 24.74 60.00
N SER A 2 7.68 24.77 60.06
CA SER A 2 6.79 24.22 59.05
C SER A 2 6.76 25.21 57.89
N VAL A 3 7.17 24.76 56.71
CA VAL A 3 7.01 25.53 55.47
C VAL A 3 5.52 25.49 55.13
N ASP A 4 4.86 26.63 55.17
CA ASP A 4 3.49 26.80 54.73
C ASP A 4 3.48 26.69 53.19
N THR A 5 3.10 25.54 52.67
CA THR A 5 2.99 25.30 51.23
C THR A 5 1.66 25.92 50.75
N GLN A 6 1.69 27.15 50.28
CA GLN A 6 0.59 27.71 49.49
C GLN A 6 0.59 27.03 48.12
N LYS A 7 -0.47 26.26 47.81
CA LYS A 7 -0.73 25.73 46.48
C LYS A 7 -1.57 26.76 45.73
N GLU A 8 -0.97 27.37 44.72
CA GLU A 8 -1.62 28.31 43.82
C GLU A 8 -1.79 27.68 42.44
N THR A 9 -2.98 27.79 41.88
CA THR A 9 -3.27 27.34 40.52
C THR A 9 -3.39 28.58 39.64
N LEU A 10 -2.46 28.75 38.72
CA LEU A 10 -2.44 29.86 37.74
C LEU A 10 -2.88 29.35 36.36
N GLU A 11 -3.58 30.20 35.60
CA GLU A 11 -3.93 29.93 34.22
C GLU A 11 -2.77 30.35 33.30
N PHE A 12 -2.61 29.58 32.18
CA PHE A 12 -1.65 29.94 31.13
C PHE A 12 -2.07 31.24 30.45
N GLN A 13 -1.14 32.14 30.21
CA GLN A 13 -1.35 33.36 29.45
C GLN A 13 -0.90 33.12 27.99
N THR A 14 -1.64 33.70 27.03
CA THR A 14 -1.38 33.51 25.60
C THR A 14 -0.92 34.81 24.94
N GLU A 15 0.21 34.77 24.23
CA GLU A 15 0.66 35.85 23.36
C GLU A 15 0.07 35.64 21.96
N VAL A 16 -1.07 36.26 21.68
CA VAL A 16 -1.91 36.07 20.47
C VAL A 16 -1.11 36.24 19.20
N LYS A 17 -0.20 37.21 19.13
CA LYS A 17 0.62 37.47 17.94
C LYS A 17 1.58 36.32 17.62
N GLN A 18 2.23 35.74 18.62
CA GLN A 18 3.12 34.59 18.41
C GLN A 18 2.32 33.33 18.07
N LEU A 19 1.15 33.14 18.68
CA LEU A 19 0.28 32.02 18.35
C LEU A 19 -0.18 32.07 16.90
N LEU A 20 -0.63 33.25 16.41
CA LEU A 20 -0.98 33.45 15.00
C LEU A 20 0.20 33.18 14.08
N HIS A 21 1.39 33.67 14.43
CA HIS A 21 2.60 33.44 13.63
C HIS A 21 2.93 31.95 13.51
N LEU A 22 2.85 31.19 14.61
CA LEU A 22 3.05 29.73 14.61
C LEU A 22 2.00 29.02 13.76
N MET A 23 0.74 29.43 13.86
CA MET A 23 -0.36 28.84 13.06
C MET A 23 -0.18 29.11 11.56
N ILE A 24 0.24 30.31 11.19
CA ILE A 24 0.43 30.71 9.78
C ILE A 24 1.66 30.00 9.17
N HIS A 25 2.77 29.90 9.92
CA HIS A 25 4.06 29.50 9.36
C HIS A 25 4.51 28.07 9.69
N SER A 26 3.88 27.40 10.69
CA SER A 26 4.34 26.09 11.16
C SER A 26 3.28 25.00 11.12
N LEU A 27 2.01 25.35 10.98
CA LEU A 27 0.93 24.40 11.05
C LEU A 27 0.69 23.68 9.71
N TYR A 28 0.94 24.36 8.61
CA TYR A 28 0.65 23.89 7.25
C TYR A 28 1.92 23.80 6.41
N SER A 29 2.12 22.63 5.79
CA SER A 29 3.27 22.38 4.91
C SER A 29 3.02 22.85 3.47
N ASN A 30 1.75 22.96 3.06
CA ASN A 30 1.34 23.34 1.71
C ASN A 30 0.46 24.59 1.71
N LYS A 31 0.87 25.61 0.93
CA LYS A 31 0.13 26.87 0.81
C LYS A 31 -1.26 26.71 0.20
N GLU A 32 -1.47 25.76 -0.71
CA GLU A 32 -2.76 25.49 -1.38
C GLU A 32 -3.94 25.31 -0.41
N ILE A 33 -3.64 24.96 0.83
CA ILE A 33 -4.63 24.69 1.88
C ILE A 33 -5.52 25.88 2.19
N PHE A 34 -5.04 27.13 1.96
CA PHE A 34 -5.87 28.31 2.18
C PHE A 34 -7.20 28.22 1.43
N LEU A 35 -7.17 27.81 0.17
CA LEU A 35 -8.37 27.72 -0.66
C LEU A 35 -9.27 26.55 -0.23
N ARG A 36 -8.66 25.40 0.12
CA ARG A 36 -9.40 24.25 0.69
C ARG A 36 -10.20 24.66 1.92
N GLU A 37 -9.57 25.36 2.86
CA GLU A 37 -10.21 25.76 4.10
C GLU A 37 -11.33 26.80 3.88
N LEU A 38 -11.11 27.78 3.00
CA LEU A 38 -12.15 28.76 2.68
C LEU A 38 -13.35 28.12 1.99
N VAL A 39 -13.12 27.24 1.02
CA VAL A 39 -14.20 26.50 0.32
C VAL A 39 -14.94 25.59 1.31
N SER A 40 -14.23 24.93 2.22
CA SER A 40 -14.85 24.09 3.26
C SER A 40 -15.73 24.89 4.22
N ASN A 41 -15.25 26.08 4.66
CA ASN A 41 -16.04 26.97 5.51
C ASN A 41 -17.29 27.51 4.79
N SER A 42 -17.15 27.81 3.50
CA SER A 42 -18.27 28.24 2.65
C SER A 42 -19.31 27.14 2.47
N SER A 43 -18.85 25.87 2.33
CA SER A 43 -19.74 24.71 2.29
C SER A 43 -20.49 24.54 3.59
N ASP A 44 -19.81 24.63 4.73
CA ASP A 44 -20.46 24.53 6.05
C ASP A 44 -21.51 25.63 6.26
N ALA A 45 -21.25 26.85 5.80
CA ALA A 45 -22.19 27.96 5.89
C ALA A 45 -23.45 27.70 5.05
N CYS A 46 -23.31 27.09 3.87
CA CYS A 46 -24.42 26.70 3.02
C CYS A 46 -25.22 25.55 3.59
N ASP A 47 -24.55 24.54 4.18
CA ASP A 47 -25.22 23.42 4.82
C ASP A 47 -25.97 23.85 6.09
N LYS A 48 -25.40 24.78 6.88
CA LYS A 48 -26.09 25.39 8.00
C LYS A 48 -27.36 26.12 7.55
N LEU A 49 -27.27 26.92 6.47
CA LEU A 49 -28.46 27.58 5.91
C LEU A 49 -29.50 26.55 5.47
N ARG A 50 -29.10 25.50 4.74
CA ARG A 50 -29.99 24.43 4.29
C ARG A 50 -30.75 23.80 5.44
N PHE A 51 -30.03 23.51 6.54
CA PHE A 51 -30.61 22.92 7.74
C PHE A 51 -31.60 23.87 8.44
N GLU A 52 -31.22 25.11 8.68
CA GLU A 52 -32.08 26.10 9.36
C GLU A 52 -33.29 26.46 8.50
N ALA A 53 -33.16 26.45 7.18
CA ALA A 53 -34.23 26.72 6.25
C ALA A 53 -35.30 25.59 6.21
N LEU A 54 -35.02 24.38 6.71
CA LEU A 54 -36.04 23.35 6.90
C LEU A 54 -37.15 23.80 7.86
N ALA A 55 -36.80 24.62 8.85
CA ALA A 55 -37.76 25.21 9.80
C ALA A 55 -38.29 26.56 9.35
N ASN A 56 -37.52 27.31 8.51
CA ASN A 56 -37.87 28.65 8.07
C ASN A 56 -37.32 28.95 6.66
N ASP A 57 -38.10 28.66 5.62
CA ASP A 57 -37.74 28.83 4.23
C ASP A 57 -37.49 30.31 3.81
N LYS A 58 -37.97 31.28 4.60
CA LYS A 58 -37.70 32.70 4.37
C LYS A 58 -36.20 33.08 4.49
N LEU A 59 -35.40 32.23 5.14
CA LEU A 59 -33.96 32.42 5.20
C LEU A 59 -33.29 32.36 3.83
N TYR A 60 -33.92 31.72 2.83
CA TYR A 60 -33.40 31.76 1.45
C TYR A 60 -33.54 33.12 0.77
N GLU A 61 -34.32 34.05 1.31
CA GLU A 61 -34.54 35.41 0.76
C GLU A 61 -34.89 35.41 -0.76
N GLY A 62 -35.56 34.36 -1.22
CA GLY A 62 -35.98 34.19 -2.63
C GLY A 62 -34.92 33.54 -3.54
N ASP A 63 -33.70 33.31 -3.10
CA ASP A 63 -32.65 32.57 -3.84
C ASP A 63 -32.32 31.26 -3.11
N THR A 64 -32.87 30.13 -3.59
CA THR A 64 -32.58 28.78 -3.06
C THR A 64 -31.30 28.18 -3.60
N SER A 65 -30.59 28.86 -4.51
CA SER A 65 -29.35 28.35 -5.12
C SER A 65 -28.18 28.53 -4.16
N LEU A 66 -27.74 27.42 -3.59
CA LEU A 66 -26.53 27.38 -2.77
C LEU A 66 -25.31 27.16 -3.67
N ARG A 67 -24.34 28.06 -3.59
CA ARG A 67 -23.12 28.01 -4.41
C ARG A 67 -21.95 28.71 -3.74
N ILE A 68 -20.77 28.37 -4.21
CA ILE A 68 -19.50 29.02 -3.83
C ILE A 68 -18.91 29.63 -5.10
N ARG A 69 -18.43 30.87 -5.04
CA ARG A 69 -17.72 31.53 -6.15
C ARG A 69 -16.28 31.82 -5.77
N VAL A 70 -15.36 31.55 -6.68
CA VAL A 70 -13.96 31.88 -6.54
C VAL A 70 -13.56 32.77 -7.73
N ASP A 71 -13.21 34.01 -7.42
CA ASP A 71 -12.77 35.00 -8.37
C ASP A 71 -11.35 35.46 -8.02
N PHE A 72 -10.65 36.02 -8.99
CA PHE A 72 -9.36 36.71 -8.77
C PHE A 72 -9.27 37.95 -9.65
N ASP A 73 -8.49 38.91 -9.17
CA ASP A 73 -8.16 40.15 -9.90
C ASP A 73 -6.64 40.32 -9.86
N LYS A 74 -6.03 40.28 -11.08
CA LYS A 74 -4.58 40.41 -11.23
C LYS A 74 -4.08 41.82 -10.93
N ASP A 75 -4.86 42.84 -11.30
CA ASP A 75 -4.46 44.23 -11.13
C ASP A 75 -4.56 44.65 -9.65
N ALA A 76 -5.59 44.18 -8.97
CA ALA A 76 -5.76 44.41 -7.53
C ALA A 76 -4.95 43.45 -6.65
N GLY A 77 -4.37 42.37 -7.21
CA GLY A 77 -3.63 41.36 -6.48
C GLY A 77 -4.52 40.60 -5.48
N THR A 78 -5.78 40.32 -5.88
CA THR A 78 -6.75 39.76 -4.92
C THR A 78 -7.36 38.43 -5.38
N ILE A 79 -7.68 37.58 -4.40
CA ILE A 79 -8.57 36.42 -4.57
C ILE A 79 -9.82 36.65 -3.73
N THR A 80 -10.98 36.35 -4.30
CA THR A 80 -12.27 36.50 -3.63
C THR A 80 -13.00 35.16 -3.57
N VAL A 81 -13.41 34.75 -2.37
CA VAL A 81 -14.26 33.57 -2.16
C VAL A 81 -15.59 34.05 -1.60
N THR A 82 -16.70 33.74 -2.27
CA THR A 82 -18.05 34.15 -1.89
C THR A 82 -18.97 32.94 -1.76
N ASP A 83 -19.71 32.84 -0.67
CA ASP A 83 -20.78 31.85 -0.49
C ASP A 83 -22.17 32.51 -0.40
N THR A 84 -23.19 31.73 -0.70
CA THR A 84 -24.60 32.10 -0.51
C THR A 84 -25.19 31.43 0.74
N GLY A 85 -24.34 31.14 1.74
CA GLY A 85 -24.69 30.47 2.99
C GLY A 85 -25.44 31.34 3.98
N ILE A 86 -25.46 30.89 5.25
CA ILE A 86 -26.22 31.52 6.32
C ILE A 86 -25.70 32.93 6.67
N GLY A 87 -24.39 33.22 6.47
CA GLY A 87 -23.74 34.44 6.94
C GLY A 87 -23.58 34.50 8.46
N MET A 88 -23.20 35.69 8.97
CA MET A 88 -22.93 35.90 10.39
C MET A 88 -23.43 37.28 10.85
N THR A 89 -23.83 37.34 12.12
CA THR A 89 -24.06 38.59 12.84
C THR A 89 -22.73 39.22 13.27
N ARG A 90 -22.76 40.46 13.76
CA ARG A 90 -21.58 41.16 14.31
C ARG A 90 -20.96 40.38 15.48
N ASP A 91 -21.79 39.90 16.39
CA ASP A 91 -21.33 39.17 17.56
C ASP A 91 -20.70 37.81 17.16
N GLU A 92 -21.30 37.10 16.20
CA GLU A 92 -20.73 35.86 15.66
C GLU A 92 -19.40 36.09 14.94
N VAL A 93 -19.21 37.23 14.23
CA VAL A 93 -17.91 37.57 13.62
C VAL A 93 -16.84 37.78 14.71
N VAL A 94 -17.15 38.52 15.79
CA VAL A 94 -16.24 38.72 16.92
C VAL A 94 -15.91 37.38 17.57
N GLU A 95 -16.92 36.54 17.74
CA GLU A 95 -16.79 35.27 18.46
C GLU A 95 -16.06 34.21 17.63
N ASN A 96 -16.38 34.04 16.34
CA ASN A 96 -15.88 32.93 15.51
C ASN A 96 -14.66 33.29 14.66
N ILE A 97 -14.51 34.58 14.28
CA ILE A 97 -13.38 35.08 13.47
C ILE A 97 -12.40 35.86 14.34
N GLY A 98 -12.87 36.53 15.38
CA GLY A 98 -12.03 37.28 16.31
C GLY A 98 -11.39 36.43 17.41
N THR A 99 -11.83 35.18 17.62
CA THR A 99 -11.30 34.28 18.64
C THR A 99 -10.62 33.07 17.99
N ILE A 100 -9.33 32.91 18.23
CA ILE A 100 -8.52 31.82 17.67
C ILE A 100 -8.96 30.47 18.29
N ALA A 101 -9.02 29.44 17.43
CA ALA A 101 -9.43 28.07 17.81
C ALA A 101 -10.88 27.95 18.31
N LYS A 102 -11.73 28.91 17.98
CA LYS A 102 -13.18 28.83 18.19
C LYS A 102 -13.89 28.54 16.90
N SER A 103 -14.78 27.54 16.89
CA SER A 103 -15.50 27.10 15.68
C SER A 103 -17.00 27.21 15.90
N GLY A 104 -17.65 28.10 15.14
CA GLY A 104 -19.11 28.18 15.07
C GLY A 104 -19.73 26.91 14.48
N THR A 105 -19.04 26.23 13.60
CA THR A 105 -19.42 24.92 13.03
C THR A 105 -19.47 23.84 14.11
N ARG A 106 -18.51 23.81 15.04
CA ARG A 106 -18.53 22.90 16.20
C ARG A 106 -19.69 23.18 17.12
N GLN A 107 -19.93 24.45 17.48
CA GLN A 107 -21.04 24.84 18.34
C GLN A 107 -22.39 24.46 17.73
N PHE A 108 -22.54 24.64 16.42
CA PHE A 108 -23.74 24.23 15.70
C PHE A 108 -23.89 22.70 15.74
N PHE A 109 -22.83 21.95 15.48
CA PHE A 109 -22.84 20.47 15.54
C PHE A 109 -23.23 19.96 16.93
N GLU A 110 -22.71 20.56 18.00
CA GLU A 110 -23.06 20.20 19.39
C GLU A 110 -24.53 20.52 19.76
N SER A 111 -25.18 21.42 19.01
CA SER A 111 -26.60 21.76 19.18
C SER A 111 -27.55 20.78 18.49
N LEU A 112 -27.05 19.97 17.55
CA LEU A 112 -27.83 18.98 16.82
C LEU A 112 -28.04 17.72 17.69
N THR A 113 -29.23 17.09 17.59
CA THR A 113 -29.58 15.90 18.37
C THR A 113 -29.99 14.75 17.48
N GLY A 114 -29.60 13.51 17.85
CA GLY A 114 -30.02 12.27 17.18
C GLY A 114 -29.61 12.17 15.71
N ASP A 115 -30.54 11.79 14.83
CA ASP A 115 -30.30 11.56 13.39
C ASP A 115 -29.85 12.84 12.65
N GLN A 116 -30.20 14.02 13.17
CA GLN A 116 -29.81 15.32 12.58
C GLN A 116 -28.30 15.53 12.56
N ALA A 117 -27.58 15.04 13.57
CA ALA A 117 -26.12 15.14 13.63
C ALA A 117 -25.44 14.22 12.60
N GLN A 118 -26.09 13.11 12.20
CA GLN A 118 -25.59 12.18 11.19
C GLN A 118 -25.78 12.70 9.77
N ASP A 119 -26.86 13.45 9.53
CA ASP A 119 -27.19 13.99 8.22
C ASP A 119 -26.38 15.25 7.85
N THR A 120 -25.70 15.87 8.82
CA THR A 120 -25.00 17.13 8.64
C THR A 120 -23.49 16.88 8.40
N GLN A 121 -23.00 17.23 7.20
CA GLN A 121 -21.62 16.96 6.77
C GLN A 121 -20.67 18.15 7.01
N LEU A 122 -20.69 18.73 8.21
CA LEU A 122 -19.88 19.90 8.56
C LEU A 122 -18.39 19.56 8.73
N ILE A 123 -17.51 20.35 8.12
CA ILE A 123 -16.08 20.06 7.96
C ILE A 123 -15.23 20.86 8.96
N GLY A 124 -15.56 22.12 9.21
CA GLY A 124 -14.75 23.13 9.94
C GLY A 124 -14.84 23.05 11.47
N GLN A 125 -14.26 22.02 12.10
CA GLN A 125 -14.39 21.80 13.54
C GLN A 125 -13.32 22.46 14.43
N PHE A 126 -12.16 22.87 13.87
CA PHE A 126 -11.01 23.32 14.65
C PHE A 126 -10.98 24.84 14.91
N GLY A 127 -11.68 25.65 14.09
CA GLY A 127 -11.69 27.12 14.23
C GLY A 127 -10.36 27.79 13.91
N VAL A 128 -9.50 27.13 13.10
CA VAL A 128 -8.17 27.62 12.70
C VAL A 128 -8.01 27.73 11.19
N GLY A 129 -8.86 27.05 10.41
CA GLY A 129 -8.75 26.97 8.96
C GLY A 129 -8.80 28.34 8.27
N PHE A 130 -9.62 29.27 8.76
CA PHE A 130 -9.73 30.65 8.25
C PHE A 130 -8.37 31.38 8.24
N TYR A 131 -7.55 31.19 9.28
CA TYR A 131 -6.25 31.86 9.39
C TYR A 131 -5.19 31.35 8.39
N SER A 132 -5.42 30.21 7.73
CA SER A 132 -4.58 29.76 6.62
C SER A 132 -4.53 30.78 5.47
N SER A 133 -5.55 31.65 5.36
CA SER A 133 -5.58 32.78 4.42
C SER A 133 -4.35 33.68 4.53
N PHE A 134 -3.82 33.87 5.74
CA PHE A 134 -2.63 34.68 5.97
C PHE A 134 -1.31 34.02 5.55
N ILE A 135 -1.33 32.77 5.10
CA ILE A 135 -0.15 32.15 4.45
C ILE A 135 0.18 32.87 3.17
N VAL A 136 -0.84 33.21 2.37
CA VAL A 136 -0.72 33.82 1.05
C VAL A 136 -1.09 35.30 1.00
N ALA A 137 -1.80 35.82 2.02
CA ALA A 137 -2.30 37.19 2.06
C ALA A 137 -1.62 38.00 3.18
N ASP A 138 -1.35 39.28 2.90
CA ASP A 138 -0.90 40.28 3.87
C ASP A 138 -2.08 40.99 4.55
N ARG A 139 -3.27 40.96 3.91
CA ARG A 139 -4.51 41.47 4.46
C ARG A 139 -5.69 40.60 4.01
N VAL A 140 -6.60 40.34 4.93
CA VAL A 140 -7.84 39.64 4.68
C VAL A 140 -9.01 40.51 5.06
N THR A 141 -9.99 40.64 4.17
CA THR A 141 -11.24 41.37 4.39
C THR A 141 -12.40 40.38 4.27
N LEU A 142 -13.25 40.31 5.30
CA LEU A 142 -14.45 39.48 5.30
C LEU A 142 -15.68 40.39 5.40
N THR A 143 -16.65 40.20 4.50
CA THR A 143 -17.92 40.92 4.54
C THR A 143 -19.05 39.91 4.59
N THR A 144 -19.95 40.01 5.57
CA THR A 144 -21.01 39.05 5.81
C THR A 144 -22.29 39.70 6.27
N ARG A 145 -23.42 39.02 6.01
CA ARG A 145 -24.73 39.36 6.56
C ARG A 145 -25.51 38.06 6.85
N LEU A 146 -26.02 37.93 8.08
CA LEU A 146 -26.85 36.78 8.43
C LEU A 146 -28.16 36.78 7.63
N ALA A 147 -28.57 35.64 7.15
CA ALA A 147 -29.83 35.43 6.44
C ALA A 147 -31.02 35.90 7.29
N GLY A 148 -31.94 36.66 6.68
CA GLY A 148 -33.10 37.26 7.35
C GLY A 148 -32.83 38.57 8.07
N MET A 149 -31.58 39.04 8.17
CA MET A 149 -31.23 40.35 8.74
C MET A 149 -31.40 41.48 7.69
N PRO A 150 -31.72 42.70 8.15
CA PRO A 150 -31.79 43.88 7.26
C PRO A 150 -30.49 44.14 6.51
N VAL A 151 -30.62 44.75 5.29
CA VAL A 151 -29.49 45.05 4.39
C VAL A 151 -28.43 45.94 5.03
N ASP A 152 -28.82 46.86 5.91
CA ASP A 152 -27.96 47.79 6.62
C ASP A 152 -27.25 47.21 7.86
N GLN A 153 -27.45 45.89 8.14
CA GLN A 153 -26.79 45.18 9.23
C GLN A 153 -25.71 44.23 8.75
N GLY A 154 -25.17 44.42 7.59
CA GLY A 154 -23.96 43.75 7.13
C GLY A 154 -22.76 44.15 7.97
N VAL A 155 -21.77 43.27 8.07
CA VAL A 155 -20.54 43.45 8.85
C VAL A 155 -19.34 43.26 7.93
N SER A 156 -18.40 44.23 7.99
CA SER A 156 -17.08 44.10 7.38
C SER A 156 -16.03 43.94 8.49
N TRP A 157 -15.21 42.89 8.38
CA TRP A 157 -14.07 42.60 9.22
C TRP A 157 -12.80 42.65 8.38
N SER A 158 -11.72 43.27 8.89
CA SER A 158 -10.43 43.30 8.23
C SER A 158 -9.28 43.17 9.20
N SER A 159 -8.25 42.40 8.81
CA SER A 159 -7.03 42.21 9.59
C SER A 159 -5.82 42.02 8.68
N SER A 160 -4.63 42.39 9.18
CA SER A 160 -3.33 42.04 8.60
C SER A 160 -2.66 40.86 9.28
N GLY A 161 -3.36 40.12 10.15
CA GLY A 161 -2.82 38.93 10.84
C GLY A 161 -1.82 39.28 11.96
N ASP A 162 -1.81 40.52 12.43
CA ASP A 162 -0.90 41.03 13.45
C ASP A 162 -1.45 40.95 14.89
N GLY A 163 -2.61 40.30 15.05
CA GLY A 163 -3.30 40.12 16.32
C GLY A 163 -4.38 41.20 16.59
N SER A 164 -4.62 42.09 15.60
CA SER A 164 -5.70 43.07 15.66
C SER A 164 -6.62 42.97 14.44
N PHE A 165 -7.86 43.42 14.57
CA PHE A 165 -8.83 43.52 13.48
C PHE A 165 -9.73 44.73 13.63
N THR A 166 -10.28 45.18 12.50
CA THR A 166 -11.24 46.27 12.42
C THR A 166 -12.61 45.74 12.06
N LEU A 167 -13.67 46.26 12.66
CA LEU A 167 -15.05 45.93 12.38
C LEU A 167 -15.85 47.19 12.00
N GLU A 168 -16.58 47.10 10.89
CA GLU A 168 -17.49 48.15 10.41
C GLU A 168 -18.86 47.56 10.11
N THR A 169 -19.92 48.32 10.34
CA THR A 169 -21.25 48.00 9.85
C THR A 169 -21.42 48.54 8.44
N VAL A 170 -21.83 47.71 7.52
CA VAL A 170 -21.92 48.03 6.09
C VAL A 170 -23.27 47.60 5.50
N ALA A 171 -23.71 48.29 4.45
CA ALA A 171 -24.86 47.82 3.68
C ALA A 171 -24.45 46.62 2.79
N ARG A 172 -25.13 45.47 2.95
CA ARG A 172 -24.92 44.28 2.12
C ARG A 172 -26.27 43.70 1.68
N PRO A 173 -26.61 43.79 0.40
CA PRO A 173 -27.89 43.30 -0.14
C PRO A 173 -28.01 41.76 -0.03
N GLU A 174 -26.94 41.02 -0.36
CA GLU A 174 -26.94 39.56 -0.38
C GLU A 174 -26.64 39.01 1.02
N ARG A 175 -27.27 37.88 1.38
CA ARG A 175 -26.87 37.02 2.52
C ARG A 175 -25.54 36.32 2.23
N GLY A 176 -24.97 35.65 3.25
CA GLY A 176 -23.77 34.85 3.14
C GLY A 176 -22.50 35.66 3.39
N THR A 177 -21.36 35.13 2.97
CA THR A 177 -20.04 35.69 3.28
C THR A 177 -19.18 35.85 2.04
N THR A 178 -18.42 36.96 1.97
CA THR A 178 -17.37 37.18 0.99
C THR A 178 -16.05 37.39 1.73
N VAL A 179 -15.02 36.65 1.34
CA VAL A 179 -13.66 36.79 1.85
C VAL A 179 -12.77 37.22 0.73
N VAL A 180 -12.09 38.36 0.91
CA VAL A 180 -11.12 38.91 -0.06
C VAL A 180 -9.73 38.81 0.55
N LEU A 181 -8.85 38.14 -0.16
CA LEU A 181 -7.44 37.97 0.16
C LEU A 181 -6.62 38.94 -0.66
N HIS A 182 -5.92 39.87 -0.04
CA HIS A 182 -4.90 40.71 -0.68
C HIS A 182 -3.58 39.93 -0.61
N LEU A 183 -3.11 39.46 -1.75
CA LEU A 183 -1.96 38.57 -1.81
C LEU A 183 -0.67 39.30 -1.48
N ARG A 184 0.25 38.56 -0.85
CA ARG A 184 1.62 39.02 -0.61
C ARG A 184 2.41 39.04 -1.90
N GLU A 185 3.43 39.85 -1.95
CA GLU A 185 4.45 39.81 -3.00
C GLU A 185 5.09 38.38 -3.04
N GLY A 186 5.17 37.81 -4.24
CA GLY A 186 5.67 36.45 -4.47
C GLY A 186 4.61 35.34 -4.46
N GLU A 187 3.33 35.68 -4.27
CA GLU A 187 2.22 34.69 -4.30
C GLU A 187 1.33 34.86 -5.55
N GLU A 188 1.85 35.51 -6.61
CA GLU A 188 1.12 35.78 -7.85
C GLU A 188 0.72 34.53 -8.62
N GLU A 189 1.33 33.36 -8.33
CA GLU A 189 0.94 32.08 -8.90
C GLU A 189 -0.55 31.77 -8.69
N PHE A 190 -1.13 32.24 -7.59
CA PHE A 190 -2.55 32.02 -7.26
C PHE A 190 -3.50 33.02 -8.00
N LEU A 191 -3.00 34.00 -8.75
CA LEU A 191 -3.79 34.86 -9.61
C LEU A 191 -4.00 34.27 -11.02
N GLU A 192 -3.78 32.97 -11.18
CA GLU A 192 -3.97 32.25 -12.44
C GLU A 192 -5.19 31.29 -12.35
N ALA A 193 -6.11 31.44 -13.33
CA ALA A 193 -7.33 30.63 -13.37
C ALA A 193 -7.04 29.12 -13.34
N TYR A 194 -6.02 28.70 -14.09
CA TYR A 194 -5.61 27.27 -14.11
C TYR A 194 -5.17 26.79 -12.74
N ARG A 195 -4.40 27.61 -12.01
CA ARG A 195 -3.89 27.25 -10.68
C ARG A 195 -5.02 27.07 -9.67
N LEU A 196 -5.95 28.00 -9.61
CA LEU A 196 -7.11 27.91 -8.71
C LEU A 196 -8.02 26.72 -9.07
N ARG A 197 -8.26 26.48 -10.37
CA ARG A 197 -9.02 25.30 -10.83
C ARG A 197 -8.34 24.00 -10.42
N SER A 198 -7.02 23.91 -10.56
CA SER A 198 -6.24 22.74 -10.13
C SER A 198 -6.37 22.47 -8.63
N ILE A 199 -6.32 23.51 -7.80
CA ILE A 199 -6.50 23.40 -6.35
C ILE A 199 -7.93 22.94 -6.01
N ILE A 200 -8.95 23.53 -6.65
CA ILE A 200 -10.36 23.14 -6.45
C ILE A 200 -10.57 21.67 -6.85
N ALA A 201 -10.08 21.27 -8.04
CA ALA A 201 -10.19 19.91 -8.52
C ALA A 201 -9.47 18.91 -7.60
N LYS A 202 -8.35 19.29 -6.99
CA LYS A 202 -7.61 18.43 -6.06
C LYS A 202 -8.31 18.24 -4.72
N TYR A 203 -8.74 19.33 -4.09
CA TYR A 203 -9.20 19.29 -2.69
C TYR A 203 -10.71 19.31 -2.50
N SER A 204 -11.45 19.86 -3.45
CA SER A 204 -12.86 20.24 -3.30
C SER A 204 -13.77 19.75 -4.43
N ASP A 205 -13.27 18.88 -5.33
CA ASP A 205 -14.00 18.40 -6.51
C ASP A 205 -15.36 17.75 -6.15
N HIS A 206 -15.43 17.12 -5.00
CA HIS A 206 -16.57 16.32 -4.56
C HIS A 206 -17.45 16.97 -3.47
N ILE A 207 -17.20 18.22 -3.14
CA ILE A 207 -18.08 19.00 -2.25
C ILE A 207 -19.46 19.10 -2.92
N PRO A 208 -20.59 18.85 -2.20
CA PRO A 208 -21.91 18.72 -2.81
C PRO A 208 -22.58 20.06 -3.17
N LEU A 209 -21.77 21.05 -3.49
CA LEU A 209 -22.18 22.39 -3.91
C LEU A 209 -21.42 22.78 -5.16
N PRO A 210 -22.04 23.50 -6.12
CA PRO A 210 -21.33 24.03 -7.26
C PRO A 210 -20.33 25.09 -6.81
N ILE A 211 -19.07 24.90 -7.21
CA ILE A 211 -18.00 25.90 -7.11
C ILE A 211 -17.89 26.54 -8.48
N GLU A 212 -18.16 27.83 -8.55
CA GLU A 212 -18.20 28.60 -9.79
C GLU A 212 -16.95 29.48 -9.92
N MET A 213 -16.36 29.51 -11.11
CA MET A 213 -15.33 30.46 -11.50
C MET A 213 -15.70 31.11 -12.83
N ARG A 214 -15.17 32.28 -13.11
CA ARG A 214 -15.34 32.94 -14.43
C ARG A 214 -14.76 32.05 -15.53
N LYS A 215 -15.44 31.99 -16.66
CA LYS A 215 -14.92 31.34 -17.87
C LYS A 215 -13.57 31.93 -18.27
N ALA A 216 -12.70 31.11 -18.84
CA ALA A 216 -11.46 31.60 -19.42
C ALA A 216 -11.77 32.54 -20.59
N ALA A 217 -11.06 33.68 -20.69
CA ALA A 217 -11.19 34.56 -21.83
C ALA A 217 -10.65 33.85 -23.09
N GLU A 218 -11.43 33.84 -24.17
CA GLU A 218 -10.96 33.45 -25.49
C GLU A 218 -10.29 34.65 -26.17
N GLY A 219 -9.03 34.96 -25.82
CA GLY A 219 -8.23 36.05 -26.40
C GLY A 219 -7.83 37.15 -25.41
N GLU A 220 -7.03 38.14 -25.92
CA GLU A 220 -6.65 39.34 -25.18
C GLU A 220 -7.86 40.31 -25.11
N GLY A 221 -8.59 40.27 -24.00
CA GLY A 221 -9.76 41.11 -23.77
C GLY A 221 -10.29 41.01 -22.34
N GLU A 222 -11.33 41.75 -22.01
CA GLU A 222 -12.01 41.72 -20.71
C GLU A 222 -12.42 40.29 -20.33
N GLN A 223 -12.25 39.92 -19.05
CA GLN A 223 -12.68 38.61 -18.55
C GLN A 223 -14.19 38.45 -18.79
N PRO A 224 -14.64 37.26 -19.29
CA PRO A 224 -16.04 36.98 -19.46
C PRO A 224 -16.82 37.20 -18.16
N GLN A 225 -18.00 37.76 -18.22
CA GLN A 225 -18.88 37.90 -17.05
C GLN A 225 -19.60 36.59 -16.69
N GLU A 226 -19.49 35.57 -17.55
CA GLU A 226 -20.13 34.29 -17.36
C GLU A 226 -19.33 33.39 -16.42
N TYR A 227 -20.06 32.73 -15.53
CA TYR A 227 -19.52 31.73 -14.61
C TYR A 227 -19.73 30.31 -15.16
N GLU A 228 -18.83 29.41 -14.81
CA GLU A 228 -18.94 27.98 -15.04
C GLU A 228 -18.63 27.21 -13.77
N VAL A 229 -19.28 26.05 -13.60
CA VAL A 229 -18.99 25.16 -12.48
C VAL A 229 -17.68 24.42 -12.74
N VAL A 230 -16.73 24.47 -11.80
CA VAL A 230 -15.37 23.95 -11.94
C VAL A 230 -15.10 22.68 -11.12
N ASN A 231 -16.07 22.23 -10.35
CA ASN A 231 -16.02 20.97 -9.60
C ASN A 231 -17.14 20.02 -10.06
N LYS A 232 -17.00 18.72 -9.73
CA LYS A 232 -18.01 17.72 -10.07
C LYS A 232 -19.26 17.79 -9.20
N ALA A 233 -19.16 18.42 -8.02
CA ALA A 233 -20.22 18.58 -7.04
C ALA A 233 -20.95 17.27 -6.63
N SER A 234 -20.37 16.11 -6.96
CA SER A 234 -20.90 14.80 -6.64
C SER A 234 -19.75 13.84 -6.30
N ALA A 235 -20.03 12.93 -5.39
CA ALA A 235 -19.06 11.91 -4.98
C ALA A 235 -19.66 10.52 -5.30
N LEU A 236 -19.18 9.88 -6.35
CA LEU A 236 -19.69 8.60 -6.85
C LEU A 236 -19.78 7.54 -5.74
N TRP A 237 -18.78 7.51 -4.85
CA TRP A 237 -18.72 6.56 -3.75
C TRP A 237 -19.77 6.77 -2.65
N THR A 238 -20.51 7.88 -2.70
CA THR A 238 -21.62 8.14 -1.77
C THR A 238 -22.96 7.64 -2.29
N LEU A 239 -23.03 7.31 -3.58
CA LEU A 239 -24.23 6.82 -4.21
C LEU A 239 -24.46 5.33 -3.87
N PRO A 240 -25.72 4.87 -3.78
CA PRO A 240 -26.01 3.45 -3.69
C PRO A 240 -25.46 2.70 -4.91
N ARG A 241 -24.90 1.50 -4.69
CA ARG A 241 -24.27 0.69 -5.77
C ARG A 241 -25.18 0.46 -6.99
N LYS A 242 -26.48 0.32 -6.77
CA LYS A 242 -27.49 0.09 -7.81
C LYS A 242 -27.70 1.30 -8.73
N ASP A 243 -27.30 2.49 -8.26
CA ASP A 243 -27.52 3.76 -8.95
C ASP A 243 -26.26 4.22 -9.70
N VAL A 244 -25.18 3.42 -9.67
CA VAL A 244 -23.90 3.67 -10.36
C VAL A 244 -23.69 2.60 -11.43
N SER A 245 -23.51 3.03 -12.67
CA SER A 245 -23.24 2.15 -13.81
C SER A 245 -21.80 1.64 -13.81
N GLU A 246 -21.54 0.59 -14.58
CA GLU A 246 -20.20 0.03 -14.75
C GLU A 246 -19.25 1.03 -15.42
N GLU A 247 -19.76 1.78 -16.40
CA GLU A 247 -19.05 2.82 -17.12
C GLU A 247 -18.60 3.95 -16.18
N GLU A 248 -19.48 4.38 -15.27
CA GLU A 248 -19.14 5.42 -14.28
C GLU A 248 -18.04 4.94 -13.31
N TYR A 249 -18.07 3.67 -12.87
CA TYR A 249 -16.98 3.10 -12.06
C TYR A 249 -15.65 3.10 -12.81
N LYS A 250 -15.63 2.75 -14.10
CA LYS A 250 -14.42 2.71 -14.93
C LYS A 250 -13.86 4.11 -15.17
N GLU A 251 -14.70 5.06 -15.54
CA GLU A 251 -14.28 6.45 -15.74
C GLU A 251 -13.78 7.09 -14.45
N PHE A 252 -14.43 6.78 -13.33
CA PHE A 252 -13.96 7.25 -12.03
C PHE A 252 -12.60 6.65 -11.67
N TYR A 253 -12.37 5.36 -11.96
CA TYR A 253 -11.07 4.72 -11.76
C TYR A 253 -9.96 5.45 -12.53
N LYS A 254 -10.16 5.71 -13.83
CA LYS A 254 -9.17 6.41 -14.66
C LYS A 254 -8.79 7.76 -14.07
N HIS A 255 -9.77 8.46 -13.53
CA HIS A 255 -9.55 9.74 -12.87
C HIS A 255 -8.77 9.60 -11.54
N VAL A 256 -9.16 8.66 -10.67
CA VAL A 256 -8.55 8.49 -9.34
C VAL A 256 -7.16 7.87 -9.40
N ALA A 257 -6.96 6.90 -10.29
CA ALA A 257 -5.71 6.17 -10.44
C ALA A 257 -4.73 6.84 -11.41
N HIS A 258 -5.18 7.88 -12.15
CA HIS A 258 -4.45 8.48 -13.27
C HIS A 258 -4.01 7.44 -14.31
N ASP A 259 -4.90 6.47 -14.57
CA ASP A 259 -4.71 5.38 -15.51
C ASP A 259 -5.58 5.61 -16.76
N PHE A 260 -5.18 5.04 -17.88
CA PHE A 260 -5.92 5.12 -19.14
C PHE A 260 -6.69 3.84 -19.47
N GLU A 261 -6.34 2.73 -18.79
CA GLU A 261 -6.98 1.43 -18.98
C GLU A 261 -8.15 1.24 -17.99
N ASP A 262 -9.08 0.36 -18.33
CA ASP A 262 -10.15 -0.02 -17.42
C ASP A 262 -9.60 -0.88 -16.26
N PRO A 263 -10.15 -0.81 -15.06
CA PRO A 263 -9.75 -1.69 -13.95
C PRO A 263 -10.24 -3.12 -14.20
N MET A 264 -9.51 -4.12 -13.69
CA MET A 264 -9.97 -5.53 -13.75
C MET A 264 -11.24 -5.75 -12.94
N LYS A 265 -11.27 -5.19 -11.73
CA LYS A 265 -12.36 -5.37 -10.77
C LYS A 265 -12.37 -4.25 -9.74
N TRP A 266 -13.52 -4.09 -9.08
CA TRP A 266 -13.65 -3.14 -7.96
C TRP A 266 -14.61 -3.65 -6.89
N VAL A 267 -14.49 -3.05 -5.71
CA VAL A 267 -15.42 -3.23 -4.60
C VAL A 267 -15.80 -1.89 -4.01
N HIS A 268 -17.09 -1.63 -3.96
CA HIS A 268 -17.69 -0.44 -3.36
C HIS A 268 -18.40 -0.85 -2.07
N SER A 269 -18.16 -0.14 -0.96
CA SER A 269 -18.72 -0.48 0.35
C SER A 269 -19.17 0.77 1.10
N HIS A 270 -20.32 0.68 1.72
CA HIS A 270 -20.82 1.60 2.73
C HIS A 270 -20.85 0.87 4.06
N VAL A 271 -20.29 1.47 5.08
CA VAL A 271 -20.32 0.99 6.46
C VAL A 271 -20.99 2.07 7.28
N GLU A 272 -22.08 1.69 7.94
CA GLU A 272 -22.87 2.56 8.83
C GLU A 272 -22.90 1.94 10.23
N GLY A 273 -22.84 2.76 11.26
CA GLY A 273 -22.85 2.29 12.66
C GLY A 273 -22.17 3.26 13.61
N ALA A 274 -21.50 2.73 14.62
CA ALA A 274 -20.67 3.53 15.53
C ALA A 274 -19.50 4.25 14.81
N GLN A 275 -19.21 3.83 13.60
CA GLN A 275 -18.20 4.40 12.69
C GLN A 275 -18.78 4.35 11.28
N SER A 276 -18.84 5.51 10.63
CA SER A 276 -19.39 5.62 9.28
C SER A 276 -18.29 5.97 8.30
N TYR A 277 -18.13 5.11 7.26
CA TYR A 277 -17.22 5.38 6.16
C TYR A 277 -17.65 4.65 4.88
N LYS A 278 -17.20 5.19 3.78
CA LYS A 278 -17.40 4.65 2.44
C LYS A 278 -16.05 4.29 1.84
N SER A 279 -15.98 3.22 1.09
CA SER A 279 -14.75 2.81 0.42
C SER A 279 -15.02 2.30 -0.98
N LEU A 280 -14.13 2.65 -1.89
CA LEU A 280 -14.16 2.20 -3.28
C LEU A 280 -12.74 1.82 -3.69
N PHE A 281 -12.51 0.51 -3.84
CA PHE A 281 -11.20 -0.04 -4.18
C PHE A 281 -11.24 -0.70 -5.55
N TYR A 282 -10.16 -0.53 -6.30
CA TYR A 282 -9.97 -1.05 -7.64
C TYR A 282 -8.71 -1.91 -7.72
N ILE A 283 -8.79 -2.94 -8.58
CA ILE A 283 -7.63 -3.72 -9.02
C ILE A 283 -7.29 -3.23 -10.43
N PRO A 284 -6.11 -2.64 -10.65
CA PRO A 284 -5.65 -2.21 -11.97
C PRO A 284 -5.53 -3.37 -12.97
N ALA A 285 -5.61 -3.09 -14.27
CA ALA A 285 -5.38 -4.09 -15.31
C ALA A 285 -3.91 -4.47 -15.43
N ARG A 286 -3.00 -3.53 -15.18
CA ARG A 286 -1.55 -3.71 -15.27
C ARG A 286 -0.84 -3.19 -14.04
N ALA A 287 0.30 -3.81 -13.76
CA ALA A 287 1.20 -3.31 -12.73
C ALA A 287 1.82 -1.98 -13.19
N PRO A 288 1.75 -0.92 -12.39
CA PRO A 288 2.48 0.30 -12.66
C PRO A 288 3.98 0.03 -12.65
N PHE A 289 4.73 0.77 -13.47
CA PHE A 289 6.18 0.55 -13.65
C PHE A 289 6.98 0.74 -12.36
N ASP A 290 6.47 1.53 -11.46
CA ASP A 290 7.06 1.89 -10.15
C ASP A 290 6.56 1.03 -8.98
N LEU A 291 5.81 -0.06 -9.25
CA LEU A 291 5.23 -0.94 -8.22
C LEU A 291 6.27 -1.50 -7.23
N TYR A 292 7.51 -1.67 -7.68
CA TYR A 292 8.62 -2.20 -6.88
C TYR A 292 9.59 -1.12 -6.39
N ASP A 293 9.32 0.14 -6.69
CA ASP A 293 10.11 1.26 -6.20
C ASP A 293 9.69 1.58 -4.76
N ARG A 294 10.67 1.61 -3.84
CA ARG A 294 10.41 1.92 -2.43
C ARG A 294 10.04 3.38 -2.18
N ASP A 295 10.48 4.27 -3.05
CA ASP A 295 10.22 5.70 -2.95
C ASP A 295 8.91 6.10 -3.64
N SER A 296 8.28 5.16 -4.37
CA SER A 296 7.00 5.40 -5.01
C SER A 296 5.88 5.41 -3.98
N ARG A 297 5.03 6.43 -4.09
CA ARG A 297 3.86 6.56 -3.23
C ARG A 297 2.79 5.58 -3.68
N HIS A 298 2.52 4.60 -2.84
CA HIS A 298 1.51 3.59 -3.05
C HIS A 298 0.47 3.70 -1.96
N GLY A 299 -0.73 4.03 -2.33
CA GLY A 299 -1.77 4.12 -1.34
C GLY A 299 -3.14 4.37 -1.93
N ILE A 300 -4.07 4.59 -1.06
CA ILE A 300 -5.43 4.98 -1.38
C ILE A 300 -5.64 6.42 -0.96
N LYS A 301 -6.50 7.12 -1.72
CA LYS A 301 -6.87 8.49 -1.39
C LYS A 301 -7.75 8.48 -0.13
N LEU A 302 -7.45 9.39 0.77
CA LEU A 302 -8.27 9.61 1.95
C LEU A 302 -9.07 10.90 1.79
N TYR A 303 -10.37 10.76 2.01
CA TYR A 303 -11.32 11.86 2.15
C TYR A 303 -11.92 11.85 3.56
N VAL A 304 -12.26 13.01 4.07
CA VAL A 304 -13.09 13.19 5.25
C VAL A 304 -14.22 14.12 4.87
N ARG A 305 -15.45 13.59 4.92
CA ARG A 305 -16.65 14.33 4.50
C ARG A 305 -16.51 14.94 3.11
N ARG A 306 -16.05 14.10 2.15
CA ARG A 306 -15.81 14.44 0.74
C ARG A 306 -14.71 15.47 0.47
N VAL A 307 -14.00 15.95 1.50
CA VAL A 307 -12.82 16.80 1.35
C VAL A 307 -11.58 15.93 1.28
N PHE A 308 -10.77 16.15 0.27
CA PHE A 308 -9.51 15.43 0.08
C PHE A 308 -8.50 15.79 1.18
N ILE A 309 -7.91 14.76 1.78
CA ILE A 309 -6.92 14.86 2.84
C ILE A 309 -5.52 14.52 2.34
N MET A 310 -5.36 13.33 1.73
CA MET A 310 -4.07 12.85 1.23
C MET A 310 -4.23 11.80 0.12
N ASP A 311 -3.21 11.68 -0.74
CA ASP A 311 -3.16 10.70 -1.82
C ASP A 311 -2.70 9.32 -1.36
N ASP A 312 -1.96 9.26 -0.27
CA ASP A 312 -1.16 8.10 0.11
C ASP A 312 -1.38 7.80 1.60
N ALA A 313 -2.52 7.17 1.87
CA ALA A 313 -2.87 6.75 3.22
C ALA A 313 -2.33 5.34 3.51
N GLU A 314 -1.00 5.20 3.62
CA GLU A 314 -0.29 3.93 3.87
C GLU A 314 -0.84 3.19 5.10
N GLN A 315 -1.32 3.93 6.12
CA GLN A 315 -1.91 3.34 7.31
C GLN A 315 -3.20 2.55 7.02
N LEU A 316 -3.88 2.83 5.90
CA LEU A 316 -5.16 2.19 5.55
C LEU A 316 -5.01 0.93 4.71
N MET A 317 -3.83 0.67 4.12
CA MET A 317 -3.57 -0.50 3.30
C MET A 317 -2.16 -1.04 3.55
N PRO A 318 -1.95 -2.37 3.72
CA PRO A 318 -0.62 -2.95 3.89
C PRO A 318 0.18 -2.93 2.59
N TYR A 319 1.49 -3.02 2.72
CA TYR A 319 2.39 -2.88 1.57
C TYR A 319 2.24 -3.99 0.53
N TYR A 320 1.90 -5.21 0.93
CA TYR A 320 1.62 -6.31 -0.02
C TYR A 320 0.35 -6.11 -0.86
N LEU A 321 -0.49 -5.11 -0.55
CA LEU A 321 -1.65 -4.67 -1.34
C LEU A 321 -1.44 -3.31 -2.02
N ARG A 322 -0.20 -2.84 -2.16
CA ARG A 322 0.15 -1.53 -2.74
C ARG A 322 -0.29 -1.32 -4.19
N PHE A 323 -0.69 -2.38 -4.87
CA PHE A 323 -1.30 -2.29 -6.19
C PHE A 323 -2.75 -1.79 -6.17
N VAL A 324 -3.43 -1.84 -5.03
CA VAL A 324 -4.82 -1.37 -4.90
C VAL A 324 -4.87 0.14 -5.09
N ARG A 325 -5.84 0.60 -5.87
CA ARG A 325 -6.16 2.01 -6.08
C ARG A 325 -7.55 2.30 -5.56
N GLY A 326 -7.85 3.58 -5.34
CA GLY A 326 -9.17 4.00 -4.89
C GLY A 326 -9.14 4.92 -3.68
N LEU A 327 -10.18 4.85 -2.87
CA LEU A 327 -10.34 5.79 -1.77
C LEU A 327 -11.08 5.19 -0.57
N VAL A 328 -10.89 5.89 0.55
CA VAL A 328 -11.76 5.84 1.74
C VAL A 328 -12.26 7.25 2.04
N ASP A 329 -13.54 7.39 2.32
CA ASP A 329 -14.17 8.63 2.82
C ASP A 329 -14.82 8.33 4.16
N SER A 330 -14.32 8.95 5.22
CA SER A 330 -14.81 8.74 6.59
C SER A 330 -15.48 10.00 7.13
N ASP A 331 -16.63 9.82 7.75
CA ASP A 331 -17.33 10.92 8.42
C ASP A 331 -16.77 11.20 9.83
N ASP A 332 -16.11 10.20 10.46
CA ASP A 332 -15.75 10.20 11.88
C ASP A 332 -14.23 10.21 12.14
N LEU A 333 -13.40 10.19 11.08
CA LEU A 333 -11.94 10.09 11.27
C LEU A 333 -11.39 11.35 11.93
N PRO A 334 -10.76 11.25 13.12
CA PRO A 334 -10.14 12.39 13.76
C PRO A 334 -8.88 12.79 12.99
N LEU A 335 -8.90 14.00 12.46
CA LEU A 335 -7.76 14.62 11.80
C LEU A 335 -6.96 15.46 12.78
N ASN A 336 -5.66 15.63 12.51
CA ASN A 336 -4.89 16.69 13.16
C ASN A 336 -5.40 18.07 12.71
N VAL A 337 -4.94 19.12 13.35
CA VAL A 337 -5.39 20.49 13.10
C VAL A 337 -5.13 20.93 11.65
N SER A 338 -3.99 20.49 11.06
CA SER A 338 -3.65 20.81 9.64
C SER A 338 -4.35 19.92 8.63
N ARG A 339 -4.97 18.82 9.06
CA ARG A 339 -5.56 17.80 8.18
C ARG A 339 -4.58 17.19 7.16
N GLU A 340 -3.27 17.22 7.47
CA GLU A 340 -2.22 16.68 6.58
C GLU A 340 -1.68 15.35 7.08
N ILE A 341 -1.88 15.01 8.34
CA ILE A 341 -1.32 13.82 8.98
C ILE A 341 -2.42 13.03 9.66
N LEU A 342 -2.47 11.73 9.35
CA LEU A 342 -3.27 10.77 10.09
C LEU A 342 -2.55 10.41 11.39
N GLN A 343 -3.20 10.69 12.52
CA GLN A 343 -2.74 10.16 13.80
C GLN A 343 -3.23 8.74 13.98
N HIS A 344 -2.32 7.82 14.28
CA HIS A 344 -2.66 6.42 14.53
C HIS A 344 -3.70 6.29 15.64
N ASN A 345 -4.82 5.66 15.35
CA ASN A 345 -5.90 5.42 16.29
C ASN A 345 -6.69 4.14 15.96
N LYS A 346 -7.53 3.69 16.88
CA LYS A 346 -8.34 2.47 16.70
C LYS A 346 -9.27 2.49 15.48
N LEU A 347 -9.71 3.66 15.05
CA LEU A 347 -10.59 3.79 13.88
C LEU A 347 -9.82 3.47 12.60
N ILE A 348 -8.59 3.97 12.47
CA ILE A 348 -7.69 3.64 11.35
C ILE A 348 -7.46 2.13 11.28
N ASP A 349 -7.15 1.48 12.40
CA ASP A 349 -6.95 0.03 12.45
C ASP A 349 -8.21 -0.75 12.05
N THR A 350 -9.38 -0.25 12.45
CA THR A 350 -10.67 -0.85 12.07
C THR A 350 -10.92 -0.71 10.56
N ILE A 351 -10.74 0.48 10.01
CA ILE A 351 -10.88 0.74 8.56
C ILE A 351 -9.87 -0.09 7.78
N ARG A 352 -8.59 -0.12 8.20
CA ARG A 352 -7.54 -0.94 7.60
C ARG A 352 -7.94 -2.42 7.55
N SER A 353 -8.33 -2.99 8.68
CA SER A 353 -8.71 -4.40 8.78
C SER A 353 -9.91 -4.74 7.90
N ALA A 354 -10.91 -3.85 7.84
CA ALA A 354 -12.06 -4.01 6.98
C ALA A 354 -11.69 -3.89 5.49
N SER A 355 -10.83 -2.94 5.13
CA SER A 355 -10.33 -2.74 3.76
C SER A 355 -9.57 -3.98 3.25
N ILE A 356 -8.66 -4.52 4.05
CA ILE A 356 -7.94 -5.76 3.75
C ILE A 356 -8.92 -6.91 3.50
N LYS A 357 -9.90 -7.11 4.39
CA LYS A 357 -10.91 -8.15 4.24
C LYS A 357 -11.72 -8.01 2.94
N LYS A 358 -12.04 -6.78 2.54
CA LYS A 358 -12.77 -6.50 1.30
C LYS A 358 -11.94 -6.80 0.06
N VAL A 359 -10.67 -6.38 0.03
CA VAL A 359 -9.77 -6.64 -1.08
C VAL A 359 -9.47 -8.14 -1.20
N LEU A 360 -9.12 -8.82 -0.11
CA LEU A 360 -8.90 -10.27 -0.14
C LEU A 360 -10.17 -11.01 -0.59
N GLY A 361 -11.36 -10.62 -0.11
CA GLY A 361 -12.63 -11.19 -0.57
C GLY A 361 -12.91 -10.97 -2.05
N LEU A 362 -12.49 -9.80 -2.60
CA LEU A 362 -12.58 -9.53 -4.04
C LEU A 362 -11.67 -10.48 -4.83
N LEU A 363 -10.42 -10.68 -4.39
CA LEU A 363 -9.45 -11.58 -5.02
C LEU A 363 -9.91 -13.05 -4.92
N GLU A 364 -10.43 -13.48 -3.76
CA GLU A 364 -11.02 -14.83 -3.58
C GLU A 364 -12.21 -15.05 -4.54
N GLY A 365 -13.07 -14.05 -4.70
CA GLY A 365 -14.15 -14.08 -5.69
C GLY A 365 -13.63 -14.19 -7.12
N MET A 366 -12.61 -13.40 -7.48
CA MET A 366 -11.99 -13.50 -8.81
C MET A 366 -11.37 -14.89 -9.06
N ALA A 367 -10.64 -15.44 -8.09
CA ALA A 367 -10.01 -16.74 -8.22
C ALA A 367 -11.03 -17.87 -8.43
N ARG A 368 -12.20 -17.79 -7.78
CA ARG A 368 -13.25 -18.79 -7.86
C ARG A 368 -14.14 -18.63 -9.11
N ASP A 369 -14.59 -17.40 -9.38
CA ASP A 369 -15.67 -17.12 -10.33
C ASP A 369 -15.16 -16.69 -11.72
N ALA A 370 -13.89 -16.25 -11.80
CA ALA A 370 -13.26 -15.76 -13.04
C ALA A 370 -11.75 -16.15 -13.09
N PRO A 371 -11.43 -17.45 -13.21
CA PRO A 371 -10.04 -17.95 -13.12
C PRO A 371 -9.10 -17.37 -14.17
N GLU A 372 -9.56 -17.09 -15.38
CA GLU A 372 -8.75 -16.45 -16.44
C GLU A 372 -8.38 -15.00 -16.08
N MET A 373 -9.31 -14.26 -15.50
CA MET A 373 -9.05 -12.91 -14.99
C MET A 373 -8.06 -12.97 -13.83
N TYR A 374 -8.22 -13.96 -12.93
CA TYR A 374 -7.30 -14.17 -11.83
C TYR A 374 -5.89 -14.55 -12.31
N ALA A 375 -5.75 -15.37 -13.36
CA ALA A 375 -4.47 -15.68 -13.97
C ALA A 375 -3.79 -14.42 -14.54
N THR A 376 -4.57 -13.52 -15.15
CA THR A 376 -4.07 -12.22 -15.62
C THR A 376 -3.62 -11.34 -14.44
N PHE A 377 -4.43 -11.25 -13.37
CA PHE A 377 -4.07 -10.58 -12.13
C PHE A 377 -2.77 -11.15 -11.54
N TRP A 378 -2.66 -12.48 -11.47
CA TRP A 378 -1.50 -13.15 -10.90
C TRP A 378 -0.20 -12.81 -11.64
N LYS A 379 -0.22 -12.77 -12.97
CA LYS A 379 0.94 -12.36 -13.79
C LYS A 379 1.43 -10.95 -13.47
N GLN A 380 0.53 -10.04 -13.08
CA GLN A 380 0.86 -8.65 -12.79
C GLN A 380 1.27 -8.44 -11.33
N PHE A 381 0.57 -9.05 -10.39
CA PHE A 381 0.64 -8.72 -8.97
C PHE A 381 1.03 -9.89 -8.06
N GLY A 382 1.18 -11.09 -8.60
CA GLY A 382 1.45 -12.30 -7.80
C GLY A 382 2.70 -12.18 -6.93
N ARG A 383 3.77 -11.58 -7.44
CA ARG A 383 5.02 -11.37 -6.69
C ARG A 383 4.81 -10.47 -5.46
N VAL A 384 3.99 -9.44 -5.61
CA VAL A 384 3.67 -8.52 -4.50
C VAL A 384 2.80 -9.24 -3.48
N LEU A 385 1.82 -10.03 -3.92
CA LEU A 385 0.94 -10.78 -3.03
C LEU A 385 1.70 -11.84 -2.22
N LYS A 386 2.79 -12.41 -2.76
CA LYS A 386 3.69 -13.34 -2.05
C LYS A 386 4.40 -12.72 -0.83
N GLU A 387 4.48 -11.40 -0.74
CA GLU A 387 5.03 -10.70 0.44
C GLU A 387 4.08 -10.81 1.65
N GLY A 388 2.79 -10.97 1.39
CA GLY A 388 1.72 -10.90 2.38
C GLY A 388 1.80 -11.86 3.56
N PRO A 389 2.16 -13.15 3.39
CA PRO A 389 2.28 -14.07 4.52
C PRO A 389 3.29 -13.64 5.60
N GLY A 390 4.30 -12.84 5.24
CA GLY A 390 5.28 -12.27 6.16
C GLY A 390 4.84 -10.94 6.79
N GLU A 391 3.91 -10.22 6.17
CA GLU A 391 3.45 -8.91 6.65
C GLU A 391 2.13 -8.99 7.44
N ASP A 392 1.23 -9.88 7.07
CA ASP A 392 -0.14 -9.98 7.61
C ASP A 392 -0.43 -11.38 8.16
N PHE A 393 0.06 -11.62 9.37
CA PHE A 393 -0.12 -12.91 10.06
C PHE A 393 -1.60 -13.23 10.32
N ALA A 394 -2.45 -12.22 10.50
CA ALA A 394 -3.88 -12.41 10.76
C ALA A 394 -4.64 -12.97 9.54
N ASN A 395 -4.19 -12.65 8.33
CA ASN A 395 -4.79 -13.11 7.08
C ASN A 395 -3.91 -14.12 6.33
N ARG A 396 -2.84 -14.65 6.94
CA ARG A 396 -1.84 -15.52 6.29
C ARG A 396 -2.48 -16.67 5.52
N GLU A 397 -3.40 -17.39 6.13
CA GLU A 397 -4.08 -18.53 5.50
C GLU A 397 -4.93 -18.12 4.30
N ARG A 398 -5.64 -16.99 4.40
CA ARG A 398 -6.41 -16.43 3.28
C ARG A 398 -5.51 -16.02 2.12
N ILE A 399 -4.37 -15.40 2.43
CA ILE A 399 -3.38 -15.00 1.42
C ILE A 399 -2.78 -16.25 0.79
N ALA A 400 -2.40 -17.25 1.59
CA ALA A 400 -1.83 -18.52 1.10
C ALA A 400 -2.75 -19.21 0.08
N ARG A 401 -4.07 -19.21 0.29
CA ARG A 401 -5.08 -19.74 -0.64
C ARG A 401 -5.09 -19.02 -2.01
N LEU A 402 -4.70 -17.75 -2.01
CA LEU A 402 -4.63 -16.93 -3.22
C LEU A 402 -3.34 -17.13 -4.01
N LEU A 403 -2.29 -17.70 -3.43
CA LEU A 403 -1.00 -17.89 -4.09
C LEU A 403 -1.10 -18.89 -5.25
N ARG A 404 -0.26 -18.70 -6.25
CA ARG A 404 -0.12 -19.61 -7.40
C ARG A 404 1.36 -19.89 -7.63
N PHE A 405 1.64 -21.11 -8.08
CA PHE A 405 2.98 -21.63 -8.27
C PHE A 405 3.09 -22.39 -9.59
N ALA A 406 4.28 -22.45 -10.15
CA ALA A 406 4.65 -23.47 -11.10
C ALA A 406 4.90 -24.79 -10.37
N SER A 407 4.73 -25.93 -11.04
CA SER A 407 4.99 -27.22 -10.44
C SER A 407 5.52 -28.25 -11.43
N THR A 408 6.05 -29.35 -10.93
CA THR A 408 6.47 -30.50 -11.76
C THR A 408 5.31 -31.19 -12.46
N GLN A 409 4.07 -30.94 -12.07
CA GLN A 409 2.87 -31.51 -12.69
C GLN A 409 2.55 -30.86 -14.03
N THR A 410 2.67 -29.52 -14.12
CA THR A 410 2.41 -28.77 -15.34
C THR A 410 3.64 -28.71 -16.25
N ASP A 411 4.81 -28.80 -15.68
CA ASP A 411 6.13 -28.74 -16.32
C ASP A 411 6.36 -27.48 -17.20
N THR A 412 5.61 -26.41 -16.90
CA THR A 412 5.69 -25.09 -17.52
C THR A 412 6.01 -24.03 -16.49
N ASP A 413 6.50 -22.88 -16.92
CA ASP A 413 6.77 -21.72 -16.07
C ASP A 413 5.52 -20.96 -15.62
N GLU A 414 4.35 -21.40 -16.11
CA GLU A 414 3.08 -20.78 -15.71
C GLU A 414 2.74 -21.09 -14.24
N GLN A 415 2.61 -20.04 -13.45
CA GLN A 415 2.22 -20.14 -12.06
C GLN A 415 0.68 -20.24 -11.95
N ALA A 416 0.15 -21.45 -12.12
CA ALA A 416 -1.29 -21.71 -12.13
C ALA A 416 -1.77 -22.60 -10.97
N VAL A 417 -0.85 -23.29 -10.28
CA VAL A 417 -1.18 -24.27 -9.23
C VAL A 417 -1.38 -23.54 -7.89
N SER A 418 -2.56 -23.69 -7.30
CA SER A 418 -2.83 -23.29 -5.91
C SER A 418 -2.35 -24.35 -4.91
N LEU A 419 -2.22 -23.96 -3.63
CA LEU A 419 -1.94 -24.93 -2.57
C LEU A 419 -3.09 -25.92 -2.37
N ASP A 420 -4.34 -25.50 -2.58
CA ASP A 420 -5.52 -26.38 -2.55
C ASP A 420 -5.45 -27.44 -3.67
N ASP A 421 -5.09 -27.04 -4.89
CA ASP A 421 -4.90 -27.96 -6.02
C ASP A 421 -3.79 -28.97 -5.74
N TYR A 422 -2.68 -28.50 -5.16
CA TYR A 422 -1.59 -29.36 -4.75
C TYR A 422 -2.04 -30.43 -3.74
N ILE A 423 -2.70 -30.00 -2.65
CA ILE A 423 -3.22 -30.90 -1.61
C ILE A 423 -4.19 -31.92 -2.20
N GLY A 424 -5.06 -31.50 -3.13
CA GLY A 424 -6.02 -32.38 -3.82
C GLY A 424 -5.35 -33.47 -4.66
N ARG A 425 -4.06 -33.31 -5.02
CA ARG A 425 -3.25 -34.26 -5.79
C ARG A 425 -2.19 -35.01 -4.98
N MET A 426 -2.09 -34.74 -3.68
CA MET A 426 -1.14 -35.44 -2.81
C MET A 426 -1.36 -36.96 -2.85
N LYS A 427 -0.26 -37.70 -2.79
CA LYS A 427 -0.30 -39.16 -2.75
C LYS A 427 -0.75 -39.68 -1.37
N GLU A 428 -1.30 -40.88 -1.33
CA GLU A 428 -1.60 -41.56 -0.07
C GLU A 428 -0.31 -41.73 0.76
N GLY A 429 -0.34 -41.33 2.02
CA GLY A 429 0.83 -41.30 2.89
C GLY A 429 1.73 -40.05 2.75
N GLN A 430 1.48 -39.17 1.82
CA GLN A 430 2.20 -37.89 1.71
C GLN A 430 1.70 -36.91 2.79
N GLU A 431 2.60 -36.46 3.66
CA GLU A 431 2.25 -35.57 4.79
C GLU A 431 2.65 -34.10 4.55
N LYS A 432 3.55 -33.83 3.58
CA LYS A 432 4.18 -32.52 3.36
C LYS A 432 3.89 -31.98 1.96
N ILE A 433 3.84 -30.67 1.86
CA ILE A 433 3.86 -29.93 0.58
C ILE A 433 5.34 -29.72 0.22
N TYR A 434 5.78 -30.31 -0.89
CA TYR A 434 7.18 -30.22 -1.31
C TYR A 434 7.39 -29.04 -2.26
N TYR A 435 8.49 -28.32 -2.06
CA TYR A 435 8.89 -27.22 -2.93
C TYR A 435 10.41 -27.19 -3.14
N ILE A 436 10.83 -26.51 -4.21
CA ILE A 436 12.22 -26.14 -4.45
C ILE A 436 12.30 -24.66 -4.77
N THR A 437 13.29 -23.95 -4.23
CA THR A 437 13.62 -22.56 -4.58
C THR A 437 14.85 -22.54 -5.48
N ALA A 438 14.84 -21.70 -6.53
CA ALA A 438 15.98 -21.51 -7.43
C ALA A 438 15.93 -20.14 -8.11
N ASP A 439 17.06 -19.69 -8.70
CA ASP A 439 17.18 -18.39 -9.39
C ASP A 439 16.33 -18.27 -10.67
N SER A 440 15.93 -19.39 -11.23
CA SER A 440 15.09 -19.44 -12.44
C SER A 440 14.24 -20.69 -12.48
N PHE A 441 13.14 -20.64 -13.24
CA PHE A 441 12.30 -21.83 -13.50
C PHE A 441 13.12 -22.98 -14.10
N ALA A 442 14.03 -22.70 -15.04
CA ALA A 442 14.88 -23.73 -15.67
C ALA A 442 15.80 -24.41 -14.64
N ALA A 443 16.38 -23.67 -13.70
CA ALA A 443 17.19 -24.21 -12.61
C ALA A 443 16.33 -25.08 -11.66
N ALA A 444 15.18 -24.57 -11.25
CA ALA A 444 14.24 -25.34 -10.41
C ALA A 444 13.82 -26.65 -11.08
N LYS A 445 13.36 -26.57 -12.34
CA LYS A 445 12.86 -27.71 -13.12
C LYS A 445 13.89 -28.82 -13.33
N ASN A 446 15.16 -28.44 -13.54
CA ASN A 446 16.24 -29.40 -13.86
C ASN A 446 17.06 -29.82 -12.63
N SER A 447 16.66 -29.41 -11.44
CA SER A 447 17.37 -29.71 -10.22
C SER A 447 17.46 -31.22 -9.96
N PRO A 448 18.66 -31.74 -9.56
CA PRO A 448 18.85 -33.13 -9.17
C PRO A 448 17.93 -33.58 -8.04
N HIS A 449 17.54 -32.66 -7.16
CA HIS A 449 16.65 -32.96 -6.04
C HIS A 449 15.25 -33.44 -6.44
N LEU A 450 14.82 -33.18 -7.68
CA LEU A 450 13.51 -33.60 -8.17
C LEU A 450 13.47 -35.05 -8.65
N GLN A 451 14.61 -35.72 -8.82
CA GLN A 451 14.69 -37.01 -9.50
C GLN A 451 13.84 -38.09 -8.81
N ILE A 452 13.97 -38.24 -7.48
CA ILE A 452 13.18 -39.22 -6.74
C ILE A 452 11.69 -38.88 -6.72
N PHE A 453 11.34 -37.60 -6.64
CA PHE A 453 9.95 -37.16 -6.64
C PHE A 453 9.27 -37.46 -7.99
N ARG A 454 9.97 -37.21 -9.10
CA ARG A 454 9.50 -37.57 -10.45
C ARG A 454 9.31 -39.09 -10.58
N ARG A 455 10.28 -39.89 -10.11
CA ARG A 455 10.18 -41.37 -10.15
C ARG A 455 8.99 -41.88 -9.35
N LYS A 456 8.72 -41.28 -8.17
CA LYS A 456 7.58 -41.64 -7.33
C LYS A 456 6.27 -40.97 -7.73
N GLY A 457 6.28 -40.07 -8.73
CA GLY A 457 5.12 -39.30 -9.20
C GLY A 457 4.57 -38.35 -8.14
N ILE A 458 5.45 -37.81 -7.29
CA ILE A 458 5.12 -36.80 -6.28
C ILE A 458 5.32 -35.41 -6.88
N GLU A 459 4.32 -34.57 -6.78
CA GLU A 459 4.39 -33.19 -7.25
C GLU A 459 5.31 -32.35 -6.34
N VAL A 460 6.09 -31.44 -6.96
CA VAL A 460 6.93 -30.46 -6.26
C VAL A 460 6.65 -29.09 -6.84
N LEU A 461 6.42 -28.09 -5.98
CA LEU A 461 6.26 -26.69 -6.38
C LEU A 461 7.63 -26.10 -6.79
N LEU A 462 7.66 -25.39 -7.92
CA LEU A 462 8.85 -24.77 -8.47
C LEU A 462 8.80 -23.26 -8.20
N LEU A 463 9.57 -22.82 -7.25
CA LEU A 463 9.61 -21.45 -6.75
C LEU A 463 10.84 -20.75 -7.34
N SER A 464 10.61 -19.77 -8.22
CA SER A 464 11.69 -19.08 -8.94
C SER A 464 11.62 -17.55 -8.85
N ASP A 465 10.69 -16.99 -8.09
CA ASP A 465 10.66 -15.56 -7.81
C ASP A 465 11.58 -15.24 -6.62
N ARG A 466 12.26 -14.09 -6.68
CA ARG A 466 13.15 -13.66 -5.58
C ARG A 466 12.44 -13.56 -4.21
N VAL A 467 11.14 -13.28 -4.22
CA VAL A 467 10.32 -13.20 -3.01
C VAL A 467 10.01 -14.57 -2.41
N ASP A 468 10.23 -15.66 -3.13
CA ASP A 468 9.83 -17.00 -2.70
C ASP A 468 10.62 -17.48 -1.47
N GLU A 469 11.89 -17.09 -1.33
CA GLU A 469 12.66 -17.38 -0.10
C GLU A 469 12.06 -16.67 1.12
N TRP A 470 11.61 -15.41 0.94
CA TRP A 470 10.87 -14.69 1.98
C TRP A 470 9.54 -15.38 2.28
N LEU A 471 8.81 -15.79 1.25
CA LEU A 471 7.54 -16.47 1.38
C LEU A 471 7.67 -17.75 2.25
N VAL A 472 8.58 -18.66 1.89
CA VAL A 472 8.75 -19.95 2.60
C VAL A 472 9.32 -19.78 4.00
N ALA A 473 10.01 -18.70 4.30
CA ALA A 473 10.46 -18.36 5.65
C ALA A 473 9.28 -18.00 6.58
N HIS A 474 8.16 -17.52 6.01
CA HIS A 474 7.00 -17.05 6.78
C HIS A 474 5.75 -17.94 6.61
N LEU A 475 5.71 -18.79 5.58
CA LEU A 475 4.64 -19.75 5.32
C LEU A 475 5.16 -21.18 5.53
N ASN A 476 5.16 -21.65 6.78
CA ASN A 476 5.72 -22.95 7.17
C ASN A 476 4.74 -24.10 6.97
N GLU A 477 3.44 -23.82 6.96
CA GLU A 477 2.38 -24.81 6.80
C GLU A 477 1.17 -24.20 6.09
N TYR A 478 0.37 -25.05 5.47
CA TYR A 478 -0.92 -24.70 4.89
C TYR A 478 -1.90 -25.88 5.07
N ASP A 479 -3.09 -25.60 5.59
CA ASP A 479 -4.13 -26.60 5.90
C ASP A 479 -3.59 -27.79 6.70
N GLY A 480 -2.76 -27.50 7.73
CA GLY A 480 -2.13 -28.51 8.59
C GLY A 480 -1.04 -29.36 7.90
N LYS A 481 -0.62 -29.00 6.68
CA LYS A 481 0.45 -29.65 5.94
C LYS A 481 1.71 -28.77 5.95
N PRO A 482 2.84 -29.25 6.53
CA PRO A 482 4.09 -28.51 6.49
C PRO A 482 4.61 -28.32 5.06
N LEU A 483 5.17 -27.16 4.76
CA LEU A 483 5.95 -26.93 3.55
C LEU A 483 7.39 -27.40 3.79
N ALA A 484 7.92 -28.24 2.90
CA ALA A 484 9.26 -28.81 3.02
C ALA A 484 10.08 -28.61 1.74
N SER A 485 11.28 -28.06 1.89
CA SER A 485 12.23 -27.94 0.77
C SER A 485 12.81 -29.29 0.41
N VAL A 486 12.81 -29.63 -0.89
CA VAL A 486 13.46 -30.85 -1.39
C VAL A 486 14.99 -30.74 -1.44
N ALA A 487 15.54 -29.55 -1.30
CA ALA A 487 16.99 -29.26 -1.32
C ALA A 487 17.60 -29.12 0.08
N LYS A 488 16.78 -29.20 1.14
CA LYS A 488 17.24 -29.03 2.53
C LYS A 488 16.90 -30.23 3.39
N GLY A 489 17.76 -30.51 4.35
CA GLY A 489 17.53 -31.56 5.36
C GLY A 489 17.38 -32.98 4.83
N GLU A 490 17.03 -33.87 5.70
CA GLU A 490 16.74 -35.26 5.36
C GLU A 490 15.31 -35.39 4.79
N LEU A 491 15.18 -36.09 3.68
CA LEU A 491 13.87 -36.38 3.10
C LEU A 491 13.26 -37.57 3.82
N ASP A 492 12.18 -37.37 4.56
CA ASP A 492 11.40 -38.44 5.18
C ASP A 492 10.51 -39.12 4.11
N LEU A 493 11.17 -39.82 3.19
CA LEU A 493 10.50 -40.61 2.15
C LEU A 493 10.22 -42.05 2.58
N ASP A 494 10.62 -42.43 3.78
CA ASP A 494 10.45 -43.81 4.29
C ASP A 494 8.98 -44.26 4.35
N LYS A 495 8.06 -43.31 4.61
CA LYS A 495 6.62 -43.58 4.59
C LYS A 495 6.05 -43.81 3.19
N LEU A 496 6.77 -43.35 2.17
CA LEU A 496 6.44 -43.48 0.76
C LEU A 496 7.25 -44.58 0.05
N ALA A 497 8.17 -45.25 0.78
CA ALA A 497 8.96 -46.39 0.35
C ALA A 497 8.40 -47.68 0.96
N ASP A 498 8.39 -48.74 0.17
CA ASP A 498 8.07 -50.07 0.70
C ASP A 498 9.25 -50.62 1.52
N LYS A 499 8.99 -51.70 2.27
CA LYS A 499 10.01 -52.32 3.15
C LYS A 499 11.21 -52.83 2.37
N GLU A 500 11.00 -53.30 1.14
CA GLU A 500 12.07 -53.84 0.29
C GLU A 500 12.99 -52.70 -0.17
N GLU A 501 12.44 -51.54 -0.54
CA GLU A 501 13.21 -50.35 -0.87
C GLU A 501 14.05 -49.85 0.32
N GLN A 502 13.49 -49.84 1.55
CA GLN A 502 14.20 -49.42 2.75
C GLN A 502 15.36 -50.39 3.12
N GLU A 503 15.15 -51.71 3.02
CA GLU A 503 16.20 -52.70 3.28
C GLU A 503 17.32 -52.60 2.22
N ALA A 504 16.98 -52.44 0.95
CA ALA A 504 17.95 -52.25 -0.13
C ALA A 504 18.79 -51.00 0.09
N ALA A 505 18.18 -49.86 0.49
CA ALA A 505 18.91 -48.64 0.78
C ALA A 505 19.96 -48.79 1.90
N ARG A 506 19.61 -49.47 3.00
CA ARG A 506 20.55 -49.74 4.11
C ARG A 506 21.71 -50.67 3.69
N GLN A 507 21.44 -51.64 2.85
CA GLN A 507 22.51 -52.51 2.34
C GLN A 507 23.49 -51.73 1.47
N VAL A 508 23.01 -50.91 0.56
CA VAL A 508 23.82 -50.03 -0.31
C VAL A 508 24.64 -49.04 0.51
N GLU A 509 24.07 -48.44 1.55
CA GLU A 509 24.78 -47.52 2.44
C GLU A 509 25.98 -48.23 3.12
N GLY A 510 25.81 -49.46 3.57
CA GLY A 510 26.88 -50.27 4.12
C GLY A 510 27.99 -50.62 3.11
N GLU A 511 27.62 -50.89 1.84
CA GLU A 511 28.59 -51.19 0.77
C GLU A 511 29.45 -49.98 0.36
N TYR A 512 28.96 -48.75 0.52
CA TYR A 512 29.64 -47.53 0.16
C TYR A 512 30.28 -46.78 1.34
N ALA A 513 30.23 -47.35 2.57
CA ALA A 513 30.74 -46.71 3.78
C ALA A 513 32.22 -46.29 3.68
N ASP A 514 33.07 -47.14 3.09
CA ASP A 514 34.49 -46.86 2.92
C ASP A 514 34.74 -45.72 1.90
N LEU A 515 33.96 -45.70 0.80
CA LEU A 515 34.02 -44.62 -0.18
C LEU A 515 33.64 -43.29 0.47
N VAL A 516 32.51 -43.27 1.17
CA VAL A 516 32.00 -42.08 1.89
C VAL A 516 33.07 -41.53 2.84
N LYS A 517 33.71 -42.39 3.61
CA LYS A 517 34.79 -41.99 4.54
C LYS A 517 35.99 -41.40 3.82
N ARG A 518 36.49 -42.03 2.74
CA ARG A 518 37.60 -41.51 1.95
C ARG A 518 37.27 -40.14 1.30
N MET A 519 36.05 -39.98 0.74
CA MET A 519 35.62 -38.71 0.20
C MET A 519 35.50 -37.63 1.30
N GLN A 520 34.99 -37.99 2.47
CA GLN A 520 34.92 -37.07 3.62
C GLN A 520 36.30 -36.57 4.03
N GLU A 521 37.30 -37.42 4.05
CA GLU A 521 38.70 -37.04 4.38
C GLU A 521 39.26 -36.04 3.36
N VAL A 522 38.96 -36.24 2.06
CA VAL A 522 39.40 -35.32 0.98
C VAL A 522 38.65 -33.98 0.99
N LEU A 523 37.38 -33.99 1.34
CA LEU A 523 36.48 -32.83 1.18
C LEU A 523 36.16 -32.11 2.51
N ASN A 524 36.78 -32.51 3.62
CA ASN A 524 36.48 -32.06 4.98
C ASN A 524 36.45 -30.52 5.17
N ASP A 525 37.25 -29.78 4.41
CA ASP A 525 37.28 -28.32 4.47
C ASP A 525 36.07 -27.66 3.76
N ARG A 526 35.40 -28.40 2.85
CA ARG A 526 34.39 -27.86 1.94
C ARG A 526 33.00 -28.36 2.23
N VAL A 527 32.83 -29.54 2.83
CA VAL A 527 31.51 -30.12 3.15
C VAL A 527 31.42 -30.46 4.64
N ASN A 528 30.19 -30.50 5.17
CA ASN A 528 29.92 -30.93 6.53
C ASN A 528 29.98 -32.48 6.62
N ALA A 529 29.31 -33.17 5.71
CA ALA A 529 29.31 -34.60 5.61
C ALA A 529 29.23 -35.08 4.14
N VAL A 530 29.71 -36.33 3.89
CA VAL A 530 29.44 -37.05 2.65
C VAL A 530 28.49 -38.20 2.99
N ARG A 531 27.43 -38.38 2.17
CA ARG A 531 26.41 -39.42 2.41
C ARG A 531 25.98 -40.11 1.12
N VAL A 532 25.45 -41.33 1.23
CA VAL A 532 24.76 -42.01 0.12
C VAL A 532 23.40 -41.37 -0.10
N SER A 533 23.10 -40.98 -1.32
CA SER A 533 21.85 -40.30 -1.66
C SER A 533 20.67 -41.28 -1.77
N GLN A 534 19.56 -40.87 -1.19
CA GLN A 534 18.25 -41.50 -1.43
C GLN A 534 17.41 -40.75 -2.46
N ARG A 535 17.84 -39.54 -2.88
CA ARG A 535 17.10 -38.63 -3.76
C ARG A 535 17.55 -38.67 -5.22
N LEU A 536 18.78 -39.14 -5.49
CA LEU A 536 19.34 -39.17 -6.82
C LEU A 536 19.02 -40.48 -7.55
N THR A 537 18.70 -40.36 -8.86
CA THR A 537 18.53 -41.49 -9.79
C THR A 537 19.51 -41.43 -10.95
N ASP A 538 19.75 -40.26 -11.51
CA ASP A 538 20.52 -40.06 -12.74
C ASP A 538 21.80 -39.23 -12.51
N SER A 539 21.76 -38.23 -11.62
CA SER A 539 22.91 -37.40 -11.31
C SER A 539 23.90 -38.11 -10.39
N PRO A 540 25.23 -37.84 -10.52
CA PRO A 540 26.26 -38.48 -9.69
C PRO A 540 26.28 -37.97 -8.25
N SER A 541 25.96 -36.69 -8.03
CA SER A 541 25.99 -36.04 -6.72
C SER A 541 25.07 -34.83 -6.65
N CYS A 542 24.70 -34.39 -5.47
CA CYS A 542 24.04 -33.12 -5.19
C CYS A 542 24.47 -32.56 -3.83
N LEU A 543 24.22 -31.26 -3.60
CA LEU A 543 24.45 -30.62 -2.31
C LEU A 543 23.15 -30.50 -1.53
N VAL A 544 23.19 -30.80 -0.24
CA VAL A 544 22.05 -30.70 0.67
C VAL A 544 22.40 -29.72 1.79
N MET A 545 21.64 -28.66 1.91
CA MET A 545 21.78 -27.73 3.02
C MET A 545 21.11 -28.24 4.29
N GLY A 546 21.56 -27.80 5.45
CA GLY A 546 20.84 -28.07 6.70
C GLY A 546 19.40 -27.51 6.64
N GLU A 547 18.49 -28.11 7.40
CA GLU A 547 17.07 -27.76 7.38
C GLU A 547 16.81 -26.26 7.61
N HIS A 548 17.62 -25.64 8.48
CA HIS A 548 17.49 -24.22 8.84
C HIS A 548 18.49 -23.31 8.11
N ASP A 549 19.32 -23.86 7.23
CA ASP A 549 20.31 -23.09 6.49
C ASP A 549 19.69 -22.36 5.31
N MET A 550 20.33 -21.25 4.92
CA MET A 550 19.96 -20.57 3.67
C MET A 550 20.35 -21.42 2.47
N ALA A 551 19.52 -21.36 1.41
CA ALA A 551 19.83 -21.96 0.13
C ALA A 551 21.14 -21.35 -0.44
N VAL A 552 21.91 -22.16 -1.20
CA VAL A 552 23.24 -21.76 -1.75
C VAL A 552 23.15 -20.47 -2.55
N HIS A 553 22.15 -20.36 -3.44
CA HIS A 553 21.92 -19.18 -4.28
C HIS A 553 21.58 -17.91 -3.44
N MET A 554 20.82 -18.05 -2.35
CA MET A 554 20.51 -16.93 -1.45
C MET A 554 21.73 -16.43 -0.71
N GLN A 555 22.59 -17.33 -0.22
CA GLN A 555 23.86 -16.95 0.41
C GLN A 555 24.72 -16.12 -0.54
N GLN A 556 24.77 -16.52 -1.82
CA GLN A 556 25.52 -15.78 -2.84
C GLN A 556 24.92 -14.42 -3.15
N MET A 557 23.60 -14.34 -3.30
CA MET A 557 22.90 -13.07 -3.54
C MET A 557 23.20 -12.07 -2.43
N LEU A 558 23.15 -12.49 -1.17
CA LEU A 558 23.45 -11.62 -0.02
C LEU A 558 24.92 -11.19 0.01
N ARG A 559 25.86 -12.09 -0.32
CA ARG A 559 27.27 -11.73 -0.43
C ARG A 559 27.53 -10.72 -1.54
N GLN A 560 26.91 -10.89 -2.71
CA GLN A 560 26.99 -9.92 -3.82
C GLN A 560 26.40 -8.55 -3.45
N ALA A 561 25.39 -8.53 -2.59
CA ALA A 561 24.82 -7.30 -2.04
C ALA A 561 25.67 -6.68 -0.90
N GLY A 562 26.83 -7.28 -0.55
CA GLY A 562 27.74 -6.76 0.47
C GLY A 562 27.39 -7.15 1.91
N HIS A 563 26.48 -8.12 2.11
CA HIS A 563 26.13 -8.61 3.45
C HIS A 563 27.10 -9.74 3.88
N GLU A 564 27.50 -9.72 5.15
CA GLU A 564 28.20 -10.84 5.77
C GLU A 564 27.18 -11.96 6.03
N VAL A 565 27.39 -13.12 5.39
CA VAL A 565 26.52 -14.30 5.54
C VAL A 565 27.33 -15.39 6.25
N PRO A 566 26.78 -16.03 7.29
CA PRO A 566 27.41 -17.20 7.91
C PRO A 566 27.69 -18.28 6.85
N VAL A 567 28.90 -18.83 6.84
CA VAL A 567 29.26 -19.90 5.90
C VAL A 567 28.80 -21.23 6.51
N SER A 568 27.66 -21.76 6.01
CA SER A 568 27.27 -23.13 6.28
C SER A 568 27.89 -24.04 5.24
N LYS A 569 28.53 -25.14 5.68
CA LYS A 569 29.02 -26.17 4.77
C LYS A 569 27.87 -27.11 4.42
N PRO A 570 27.59 -27.39 3.13
CA PRO A 570 26.58 -28.35 2.72
C PRO A 570 27.03 -29.80 3.01
N ASP A 571 26.08 -30.71 3.03
CA ASP A 571 26.37 -32.14 2.88
C ASP A 571 26.45 -32.48 1.39
N LEU A 572 27.40 -33.36 1.02
CA LEU A 572 27.49 -33.92 -0.33
C LEU A 572 26.80 -35.29 -0.35
N GLU A 573 25.73 -35.40 -1.11
CA GLU A 573 25.10 -36.69 -1.39
C GLU A 573 25.61 -37.28 -2.69
N ILE A 574 26.00 -38.56 -2.70
CA ILE A 574 26.49 -39.31 -3.86
C ILE A 574 25.51 -40.40 -4.26
N ASN A 575 25.38 -40.61 -5.59
CA ASN A 575 24.52 -41.65 -6.15
C ASN A 575 25.31 -42.95 -6.38
N PRO A 576 25.12 -44.00 -5.61
CA PRO A 576 25.85 -45.26 -5.75
C PRO A 576 25.56 -46.01 -7.05
N ALA A 577 24.41 -45.76 -7.69
CA ALA A 577 24.05 -46.35 -8.97
C ALA A 577 24.71 -45.66 -10.18
N HIS A 578 25.30 -44.48 -9.99
CA HIS A 578 25.91 -43.74 -11.08
C HIS A 578 27.30 -44.28 -11.40
N SER A 579 27.60 -44.49 -12.70
CA SER A 579 28.87 -45.11 -13.19
C SER A 579 30.13 -44.37 -12.71
N LEU A 580 30.12 -43.05 -12.56
CA LEU A 580 31.25 -42.28 -12.03
C LEU A 580 31.51 -42.60 -10.57
N VAL A 581 30.47 -42.74 -9.76
CA VAL A 581 30.59 -43.07 -8.34
C VAL A 581 31.06 -44.52 -8.15
N SER A 582 30.56 -45.47 -8.96
CA SER A 582 31.06 -46.88 -8.96
C SER A 582 32.54 -46.96 -9.33
N ARG A 583 32.98 -46.18 -10.35
CA ARG A 583 34.41 -46.14 -10.70
C ARG A 583 35.26 -45.52 -9.61
N LEU A 584 34.78 -44.49 -8.93
CA LEU A 584 35.51 -43.85 -7.82
C LEU A 584 35.68 -44.81 -6.64
N LYS A 585 34.73 -45.72 -6.41
CA LYS A 585 34.82 -46.78 -5.38
C LYS A 585 36.05 -47.69 -5.61
N ASP A 586 36.34 -47.99 -6.88
CA ASP A 586 37.42 -48.91 -7.27
C ASP A 586 38.76 -48.16 -7.52
N GLU A 587 38.79 -46.80 -7.40
CA GLU A 587 40.00 -46.01 -7.65
C GLU A 587 41.02 -46.16 -6.50
N THR A 588 42.24 -46.61 -6.88
CA THR A 588 43.33 -46.88 -5.96
C THR A 588 44.37 -45.77 -5.90
N ASP A 589 44.43 -44.94 -6.92
CA ASP A 589 45.34 -43.78 -6.95
C ASP A 589 44.74 -42.62 -6.15
N GLU A 590 45.33 -42.28 -5.04
CA GLU A 590 44.82 -41.25 -4.13
C GLU A 590 44.76 -39.84 -4.75
N SER A 591 45.66 -39.51 -5.69
CA SER A 591 45.64 -38.21 -6.40
C SER A 591 44.45 -38.10 -7.35
N ARG A 592 44.18 -39.19 -8.11
CA ARG A 592 43.00 -39.26 -8.98
C ARG A 592 41.71 -39.33 -8.18
N PHE A 593 41.70 -40.08 -7.10
CA PHE A 593 40.58 -40.14 -6.18
C PHE A 593 40.22 -38.76 -5.65
N ALA A 594 41.19 -37.99 -5.18
CA ALA A 594 41.01 -36.62 -4.69
C ALA A 594 40.52 -35.71 -5.82
N SER A 595 41.03 -35.85 -7.04
CA SER A 595 40.63 -35.06 -8.19
C SER A 595 39.15 -35.32 -8.57
N TRP A 596 38.74 -36.59 -8.64
CA TRP A 596 37.34 -36.96 -8.91
C TRP A 596 36.40 -36.52 -7.81
N SER A 597 36.77 -36.67 -6.53
CA SER A 597 35.95 -36.23 -5.39
C SER A 597 35.68 -34.72 -5.46
N ASN A 598 36.71 -33.92 -5.79
CA ASN A 598 36.53 -32.48 -5.95
C ASN A 598 35.69 -32.13 -7.20
N VAL A 599 35.86 -32.86 -8.33
CA VAL A 599 35.01 -32.63 -9.53
C VAL A 599 33.55 -32.91 -9.24
N LEU A 600 33.23 -33.99 -8.52
CA LEU A 600 31.84 -34.30 -8.13
C LEU A 600 31.23 -33.21 -7.23
N LEU A 601 32.01 -32.67 -6.29
CA LEU A 601 31.57 -31.57 -5.45
C LEU A 601 31.36 -30.29 -6.26
N ASP A 602 32.32 -29.93 -7.12
CA ASP A 602 32.24 -28.73 -7.95
C ASP A 602 31.07 -28.79 -8.94
N GLN A 603 30.80 -29.97 -9.53
CA GLN A 603 29.62 -30.19 -10.38
C GLN A 603 28.32 -30.05 -9.60
N ALA A 604 28.24 -30.59 -8.39
CA ALA A 604 27.08 -30.45 -7.53
C ALA A 604 26.85 -28.97 -7.18
N MET A 605 27.91 -28.21 -6.89
CA MET A 605 27.82 -26.77 -6.63
C MET A 605 27.26 -25.99 -7.82
N LEU A 606 27.76 -26.27 -9.02
CA LEU A 606 27.26 -25.65 -10.25
C LEU A 606 25.80 -26.03 -10.54
N ALA A 607 25.40 -27.27 -10.26
CA ALA A 607 24.01 -27.73 -10.43
C ALA A 607 23.03 -27.02 -9.51
N GLU A 608 23.48 -26.56 -8.33
CA GLU A 608 22.70 -25.76 -7.37
C GLU A 608 22.72 -24.25 -7.68
N GLY A 609 23.28 -23.83 -8.83
CA GLY A 609 23.43 -22.42 -9.18
C GLY A 609 24.58 -21.73 -8.41
N GLY A 610 25.43 -22.52 -7.74
CA GLY A 610 26.58 -22.01 -7.02
C GLY A 610 27.70 -21.53 -7.94
N GLN A 611 28.58 -20.64 -7.43
CA GLN A 611 29.80 -20.24 -8.10
C GLN A 611 30.99 -21.00 -7.47
N LEU A 612 31.90 -21.44 -8.31
CA LEU A 612 33.14 -22.06 -7.85
C LEU A 612 34.12 -20.99 -7.38
N ASP A 613 34.80 -21.26 -6.29
CA ASP A 613 35.87 -20.36 -5.77
C ASP A 613 37.03 -20.25 -6.79
N ASP A 614 37.38 -21.36 -7.46
CA ASP A 614 38.37 -21.40 -8.52
C ASP A 614 37.88 -22.20 -9.73
N PRO A 615 37.15 -21.53 -10.68
CA PRO A 615 36.69 -22.16 -11.91
C PRO A 615 37.80 -22.69 -12.81
N VAL A 616 39.00 -22.07 -12.78
CA VAL A 616 40.13 -22.48 -13.60
C VAL A 616 40.73 -23.81 -13.10
N ALA A 617 40.87 -23.95 -11.78
CA ALA A 617 41.31 -25.22 -11.18
C ALA A 617 40.32 -26.36 -11.47
N PHE A 618 39.00 -26.10 -11.46
CA PHE A 618 37.98 -27.08 -11.88
C PHE A 618 38.17 -27.52 -13.33
N VAL A 619 38.29 -26.58 -14.28
CA VAL A 619 38.46 -26.89 -15.69
C VAL A 619 39.72 -27.69 -15.93
N ASN A 620 40.85 -27.30 -15.33
CA ASN A 620 42.14 -28.00 -15.46
C ASN A 620 42.04 -29.44 -14.92
N ARG A 621 41.47 -29.61 -13.71
CA ARG A 621 41.27 -30.92 -13.10
C ARG A 621 40.38 -31.83 -13.97
N LEU A 622 39.32 -31.29 -14.52
CA LEU A 622 38.42 -32.04 -15.41
C LEU A 622 39.13 -32.44 -16.71
N ASN A 623 39.92 -31.55 -17.31
CA ASN A 623 40.71 -31.85 -18.53
C ASN A 623 41.75 -32.92 -18.28
N ASP A 624 42.47 -32.87 -17.16
CA ASP A 624 43.48 -33.87 -16.81
C ASP A 624 42.85 -35.27 -16.68
N LEU A 625 41.70 -35.36 -15.98
CA LEU A 625 40.97 -36.61 -15.80
C LEU A 625 40.45 -37.15 -17.17
N LEU A 626 39.95 -36.29 -18.05
CA LEU A 626 39.45 -36.69 -19.39
C LEU A 626 40.63 -37.21 -20.25
N LEU A 627 41.80 -36.55 -20.22
CA LEU A 627 42.99 -36.99 -20.95
C LEU A 627 43.52 -38.34 -20.45
N GLU A 628 43.44 -38.62 -19.17
CA GLU A 628 43.81 -39.92 -18.60
C GLU A 628 42.86 -41.03 -18.96
N MET A 629 41.59 -40.75 -19.10
CA MET A 629 40.58 -41.72 -19.53
C MET A 629 40.69 -42.12 -21.03
N THR A 630 41.37 -41.32 -21.83
CA THR A 630 41.58 -41.59 -23.28
C THR A 630 42.90 -42.31 -23.55
N LYS A 631 43.75 -42.51 -22.54
CA LYS A 631 44.95 -43.37 -22.62
C LYS A 631 44.64 -44.78 -22.21
#